data_a79c8f59abd78cee4f2777431a0d6332
#
_entry.id   a79c8f59abd78cee4f2777431a0d6332
#
_cell.length_a   1.000
_cell.length_b   1.000
_cell.length_c   1.000
_cell.angle_alpha   90.00
_cell.angle_beta   90.00
_cell.angle_gamma   90.00
#
_symmetry.space_group_name_H-M   'P 1'
#
loop_
_entity.id
_entity.type
_entity.pdbx_description
1 polymer ?
#
loop_
_entity_poly.entity_id
_entity_poly.type
_entity_poly.pdbx_seq_one_letter_code
_entity_poly.pdbx_strand_id
1 'polypeptide(L)'
;MAFLLFAVVAAITPGPSNIMLTAAGANAGVLKGLPCLFGVATGMGLMMFLVPFGLGSLVLKTPRLLSVLHWGGAAFLLWLAWKIVTSGRRESAAERDPVGYVGATVFQWINPKSWLVSTSAAGTFLHPEAGSAMSQSAALGALFVLAALPSGFVWLAFGATVQHALHDERRRRIFNIVMGALLALSVALIVW
;
A
#
# COMPACT_ATOMS: atom_id res chain seq x y z
N MET A 1 -10.51 -7.99 19.28
CA MET A 1 -9.04 -8.05 19.51
C MET A 1 -8.28 -8.76 18.38
N ALA A 2 -8.66 -9.97 17.96
CA ALA A 2 -7.92 -10.72 16.91
C ALA A 2 -7.79 -9.98 15.58
N PHE A 3 -8.85 -9.35 15.08
CA PHE A 3 -8.78 -8.57 13.84
C PHE A 3 -7.83 -7.36 13.94
N LEU A 4 -7.82 -6.64 15.05
CA LEU A 4 -6.92 -5.49 15.21
C LEU A 4 -5.45 -5.93 15.17
N LEU A 5 -5.10 -7.05 15.81
CA LEU A 5 -3.76 -7.63 15.71
C LEU A 5 -3.43 -8.00 14.25
N PHE A 6 -4.34 -8.68 13.55
CA PHE A 6 -4.21 -8.99 12.13
C PHE A 6 -3.97 -7.72 11.31
N ALA A 7 -4.78 -6.68 11.51
CA ALA A 7 -4.69 -5.42 10.78
C ALA A 7 -3.35 -4.71 11.00
N VAL A 8 -2.86 -4.65 12.26
CA VAL A 8 -1.55 -4.07 12.59
C VAL A 8 -0.43 -4.86 11.92
N VAL A 9 -0.43 -6.19 12.05
CA VAL A 9 0.59 -7.05 11.43
C VAL A 9 0.57 -6.91 9.91
N ALA A 10 -0.62 -6.92 9.29
CA ALA A 10 -0.75 -6.73 7.85
C ALA A 10 -0.27 -5.35 7.38
N ALA A 11 -0.60 -4.28 8.13
CA ALA A 11 -0.24 -2.92 7.77
C ALA A 11 1.26 -2.63 7.97
N ILE A 12 1.87 -3.15 9.05
CA ILE A 12 3.30 -2.92 9.34
C ILE A 12 4.24 -3.81 8.52
N THR A 13 3.78 -4.97 8.06
CA THR A 13 4.60 -5.89 7.26
C THR A 13 5.04 -5.22 5.96
N PRO A 14 6.34 -5.27 5.61
CA PRO A 14 6.85 -4.67 4.39
C PRO A 14 6.06 -5.06 3.15
N GLY A 15 5.84 -4.11 2.25
CA GLY A 15 5.12 -4.33 1.00
C GLY A 15 5.05 -3.06 0.15
N PRO A 16 4.42 -3.12 -1.04
CA PRO A 16 4.42 -2.02 -2.00
C PRO A 16 3.95 -0.68 -1.42
N SER A 17 2.89 -0.66 -0.62
CA SER A 17 2.38 0.57 0.03
C SER A 17 3.39 1.16 1.02
N ASN A 18 4.09 0.32 1.77
CA ASN A 18 5.08 0.75 2.75
C ASN A 18 6.34 1.31 2.06
N ILE A 19 6.76 0.68 0.95
CA ILE A 19 7.85 1.20 0.10
C ILE A 19 7.48 2.57 -0.47
N MET A 20 6.24 2.73 -0.94
CA MET A 20 5.72 4.01 -1.45
C MET A 20 5.72 5.09 -0.36
N LEU A 21 5.27 4.77 0.86
CA LEU A 21 5.30 5.70 2.01
C LEU A 21 6.73 6.07 2.41
N THR A 22 7.64 5.09 2.44
CA THR A 22 9.05 5.34 2.73
C THR A 22 9.68 6.25 1.67
N ALA A 23 9.39 6.00 0.39
CA ALA A 23 9.86 6.85 -0.70
C ALA A 23 9.26 8.27 -0.62
N ALA A 24 7.98 8.41 -0.27
CA ALA A 24 7.35 9.71 -0.06
C ALA A 24 8.02 10.49 1.09
N GLY A 25 8.27 9.83 2.23
CA GLY A 25 8.99 10.41 3.35
C GLY A 25 10.41 10.82 2.99
N ALA A 26 11.16 9.96 2.31
CA ALA A 26 12.54 10.21 1.93
C ALA A 26 12.71 11.32 0.87
N ASN A 27 11.73 11.52 0.00
CA ASN A 27 11.81 12.51 -1.07
C ASN A 27 11.15 13.85 -0.74
N ALA A 28 10.13 13.88 0.12
CA ALA A 28 9.33 15.07 0.38
C ALA A 28 9.14 15.40 1.87
N GLY A 29 9.58 14.52 2.76
CA GLY A 29 9.40 14.64 4.20
C GLY A 29 7.99 14.25 4.67
N VAL A 30 7.79 14.28 5.99
CA VAL A 30 6.55 13.81 6.62
C VAL A 30 5.34 14.61 6.16
N LEU A 31 5.37 15.94 6.25
CA LEU A 31 4.20 16.78 5.99
C LEU A 31 3.68 16.64 4.56
N LYS A 32 4.55 16.66 3.56
CA LYS A 32 4.17 16.46 2.15
C LYS A 32 3.81 15.00 1.84
N GLY A 33 4.23 14.05 2.65
CA GLY A 33 3.88 12.64 2.55
C GLY A 33 2.55 12.26 3.19
N LEU A 34 1.95 13.12 4.05
CA LEU A 34 0.67 12.82 4.70
C LEU A 34 -0.48 12.51 3.73
N PRO A 35 -0.67 13.22 2.60
CA PRO A 35 -1.70 12.85 1.64
C PRO A 35 -1.54 11.42 1.11
N CYS A 36 -0.32 10.96 0.88
CA CYS A 36 -0.03 9.57 0.51
C CYS A 36 -0.46 8.59 1.62
N LEU A 37 -0.13 8.88 2.88
CA LEU A 37 -0.51 8.08 4.03
C LEU A 37 -2.04 7.95 4.16
N PHE A 38 -2.75 9.07 4.10
CA PHE A 38 -4.21 9.07 4.16
C PHE A 38 -4.83 8.33 2.97
N GLY A 39 -4.25 8.46 1.78
CA GLY A 39 -4.69 7.72 0.61
C GLY A 39 -4.51 6.20 0.77
N VAL A 40 -3.36 5.75 1.28
CA VAL A 40 -3.13 4.32 1.61
C VAL A 40 -4.15 3.82 2.62
N ALA A 41 -4.33 4.54 3.74
CA ALA A 41 -5.25 4.14 4.79
C ALA A 41 -6.71 4.08 4.30
N THR A 42 -7.16 5.09 3.57
CA THR A 42 -8.52 5.15 2.99
C THR A 42 -8.73 4.05 1.95
N GLY A 43 -7.76 3.87 1.02
CA GLY A 43 -7.85 2.85 -0.02
C GLY A 43 -7.94 1.44 0.56
N MET A 44 -7.13 1.14 1.57
CA MET A 44 -7.18 -0.13 2.29
C MET A 44 -8.48 -0.29 3.10
N GLY A 45 -8.94 0.76 3.77
CA GLY A 45 -10.21 0.75 4.49
C GLY A 45 -11.41 0.47 3.57
N LEU A 46 -11.43 1.09 2.39
CA LEU A 46 -12.45 0.84 1.36
C LEU A 46 -12.38 -0.61 0.84
N MET A 47 -11.20 -1.13 0.58
CA MET A 47 -11.05 -2.53 0.19
C MET A 47 -11.49 -3.48 1.31
N MET A 48 -11.14 -3.17 2.56
CA MET A 48 -11.52 -3.94 3.74
C MET A 48 -13.04 -3.90 4.02
N PHE A 49 -13.72 -2.89 3.49
CA PHE A 49 -15.18 -2.82 3.47
C PHE A 49 -15.79 -3.56 2.27
N LEU A 50 -15.39 -3.22 1.05
CA LEU A 50 -16.06 -3.67 -0.18
C LEU A 50 -15.77 -5.14 -0.53
N VAL A 51 -14.56 -5.63 -0.25
CA VAL A 51 -14.18 -7.02 -0.56
C VAL A 51 -14.96 -8.01 0.32
N PRO A 52 -15.02 -7.86 1.65
CA PRO A 52 -15.89 -8.67 2.50
C PRO A 52 -17.37 -8.48 2.21
N PHE A 53 -17.83 -7.27 1.89
CA PHE A 53 -19.23 -6.98 1.59
C PHE A 53 -19.77 -7.70 0.33
N GLY A 54 -18.86 -8.21 -0.53
CA GLY A 54 -19.26 -9.03 -1.68
C GLY A 54 -18.41 -8.84 -2.94
N LEU A 55 -17.64 -7.75 -3.03
CA LEU A 55 -16.79 -7.51 -4.20
C LEU A 55 -15.76 -8.63 -4.39
N GLY A 56 -15.24 -9.20 -3.30
CA GLY A 56 -14.31 -10.32 -3.34
C GLY A 56 -14.88 -11.53 -4.06
N SER A 57 -16.13 -11.89 -3.79
CA SER A 57 -16.79 -13.03 -4.43
C SER A 57 -17.02 -12.79 -5.93
N LEU A 58 -17.33 -11.56 -6.33
CA LEU A 58 -17.50 -11.16 -7.72
C LEU A 58 -16.18 -11.29 -8.49
N VAL A 59 -15.08 -10.76 -7.91
CA VAL A 59 -13.75 -10.82 -8.52
C VAL A 59 -13.26 -12.25 -8.64
N LEU A 60 -13.39 -13.05 -7.57
CA LEU A 60 -12.94 -14.45 -7.56
C LEU A 60 -13.71 -15.33 -8.55
N LYS A 61 -14.99 -15.03 -8.81
CA LYS A 61 -15.82 -15.75 -9.78
C LYS A 61 -15.58 -15.30 -11.24
N THR A 62 -14.80 -14.25 -11.46
CA THR A 62 -14.56 -13.69 -12.79
C THR A 62 -13.10 -13.82 -13.21
N PRO A 63 -12.70 -14.94 -13.88
CA PRO A 63 -11.28 -15.21 -14.20
C PRO A 63 -10.60 -14.08 -15.01
N ARG A 64 -11.34 -13.43 -15.92
CA ARG A 64 -10.82 -12.30 -16.70
C ARG A 64 -10.46 -11.11 -15.80
N LEU A 65 -11.29 -10.81 -14.80
CA LEU A 65 -11.06 -9.70 -13.88
C LEU A 65 -9.85 -10.00 -12.99
N LEU A 66 -9.72 -11.24 -12.51
CA LEU A 66 -8.54 -11.70 -11.79
C LEU A 66 -7.26 -11.53 -12.62
N SER A 67 -7.28 -11.94 -13.90
CA SER A 67 -6.12 -11.78 -14.80
C SER A 67 -5.78 -10.31 -15.01
N VAL A 68 -6.76 -9.44 -15.22
CA VAL A 68 -6.53 -7.99 -15.38
C VAL A 68 -5.92 -7.38 -14.11
N LEU A 69 -6.44 -7.72 -12.93
CA LEU A 69 -5.90 -7.23 -11.66
C LEU A 69 -4.48 -7.75 -11.42
N HIS A 70 -4.22 -9.01 -11.74
CA HIS A 70 -2.92 -9.64 -11.56
C HIS A 70 -1.86 -9.00 -12.46
N TRP A 71 -2.08 -9.01 -13.77
CA TRP A 71 -1.10 -8.49 -14.73
C TRP A 71 -1.04 -6.97 -14.75
N GLY A 72 -2.17 -6.30 -14.61
CA GLY A 72 -2.24 -4.83 -14.51
C GLY A 72 -1.55 -4.34 -13.23
N GLY A 73 -1.76 -5.03 -12.11
CA GLY A 73 -1.07 -4.78 -10.85
C GLY A 73 0.43 -4.97 -10.97
N ALA A 74 0.88 -6.09 -11.55
CA ALA A 74 2.29 -6.37 -11.77
C ALA A 74 2.96 -5.30 -12.66
N ALA A 75 2.34 -4.95 -13.78
CA ALA A 75 2.85 -3.91 -14.69
C ALA A 75 2.95 -2.54 -13.99
N PHE A 76 1.93 -2.17 -13.22
CA PHE A 76 1.94 -0.91 -12.47
C PHE A 76 3.02 -0.88 -11.38
N LEU A 77 3.21 -1.98 -10.64
CA LEU A 77 4.25 -2.07 -9.62
C LEU A 77 5.65 -1.97 -10.23
N LEU A 78 5.89 -2.59 -11.39
CA LEU A 78 7.14 -2.46 -12.14
C LEU A 78 7.35 -1.03 -12.63
N TRP A 79 6.31 -0.37 -13.14
CA TRP A 79 6.36 1.04 -13.49
C TRP A 79 6.69 1.93 -12.29
N LEU A 80 6.08 1.67 -11.12
CA LEU A 80 6.38 2.41 -9.90
C LEU A 80 7.82 2.16 -9.42
N ALA A 81 8.28 0.91 -9.48
CA ALA A 81 9.67 0.55 -9.19
C ALA A 81 10.65 1.33 -10.09
N TRP A 82 10.38 1.37 -11.38
CA TRP A 82 11.11 2.18 -12.35
C TRP A 82 11.12 3.67 -11.98
N LYS A 83 9.95 4.24 -11.65
CA LYS A 83 9.87 5.64 -11.19
C LYS A 83 10.71 5.91 -9.95
N ILE A 84 10.71 5.02 -8.97
CA ILE A 84 11.52 5.14 -7.75
C ILE A 84 13.01 5.09 -8.11
N VAL A 85 13.46 4.12 -8.90
CA VAL A 85 14.87 3.98 -9.32
C VAL A 85 15.36 5.19 -10.08
N THR A 86 14.51 5.76 -10.95
CA THR A 86 14.88 6.90 -11.81
C THR A 86 14.73 8.26 -11.14
N SER A 87 14.13 8.32 -9.96
CA SER A 87 13.89 9.56 -9.21
C SER A 87 15.16 10.16 -8.58
N GLY A 88 16.27 10.13 -9.22
CA GLY A 88 17.52 10.75 -8.77
C GLY A 88 18.26 11.55 -9.86
N ARG A 89 17.74 11.53 -11.08
CA ARG A 89 18.40 12.17 -12.22
C ARG A 89 17.80 13.55 -12.51
N ARG A 90 18.33 14.61 -11.96
CA ARG A 90 18.22 16.00 -12.46
C ARG A 90 17.05 16.92 -12.06
N GLU A 91 16.24 16.62 -11.07
CA GLU A 91 15.32 17.64 -10.58
C GLU A 91 15.58 17.90 -9.10
N SER A 92 15.70 19.16 -8.72
CA SER A 92 15.87 19.58 -7.33
C SER A 92 14.75 18.94 -6.48
N ALA A 93 15.09 18.50 -5.26
CA ALA A 93 14.15 17.88 -4.33
C ALA A 93 12.90 18.73 -4.02
N ALA A 94 12.85 19.97 -4.54
CA ALA A 94 11.75 20.92 -4.37
C ALA A 94 10.59 20.72 -5.36
N GLU A 95 10.72 19.92 -6.43
CA GLU A 95 9.73 19.89 -7.54
C GLU A 95 9.01 18.55 -7.74
N ARG A 96 9.24 17.54 -6.90
CA ARG A 96 8.50 16.28 -7.04
C ARG A 96 7.49 16.13 -5.92
N ASP A 97 6.24 16.38 -6.25
CA ASP A 97 5.17 16.00 -5.36
C ASP A 97 5.17 14.47 -5.19
N PRO A 98 5.14 13.97 -3.95
CA PRO A 98 4.97 12.55 -3.68
C PRO A 98 3.64 12.09 -4.29
N VAL A 99 3.46 10.76 -4.39
CA VAL A 99 2.15 10.20 -4.75
C VAL A 99 1.10 10.79 -3.83
N GLY A 100 0.16 11.55 -4.41
CA GLY A 100 -0.88 12.23 -3.65
C GLY A 100 -1.95 11.27 -3.14
N TYR A 101 -2.93 11.81 -2.42
CA TYR A 101 -4.04 11.05 -1.82
C TYR A 101 -4.76 10.14 -2.82
N VAL A 102 -5.20 10.69 -3.96
CA VAL A 102 -5.94 9.92 -4.98
C VAL A 102 -5.09 8.80 -5.56
N GLY A 103 -3.85 9.10 -5.93
CA GLY A 103 -2.92 8.11 -6.47
C GLY A 103 -2.67 6.97 -5.50
N ALA A 104 -2.47 7.27 -4.22
CA ALA A 104 -2.25 6.28 -3.18
C ALA A 104 -3.51 5.45 -2.85
N THR A 105 -4.70 6.05 -2.94
CA THR A 105 -5.99 5.36 -2.79
C THR A 105 -6.21 4.37 -3.94
N VAL A 106 -6.05 4.81 -5.18
CA VAL A 106 -6.21 3.98 -6.38
C VAL A 106 -5.17 2.86 -6.41
N PHE A 107 -3.95 3.15 -5.96
CA PHE A 107 -2.88 2.16 -5.87
C PHE A 107 -3.29 0.91 -5.08
N GLN A 108 -4.11 1.01 -4.04
CA GLN A 108 -4.51 -0.16 -3.25
C GLN A 108 -5.32 -1.17 -4.08
N TRP A 109 -6.07 -0.72 -5.08
CA TRP A 109 -6.90 -1.57 -5.93
C TRP A 109 -6.12 -2.42 -6.92
N ILE A 110 -4.91 -1.98 -7.26
CA ILE A 110 -3.98 -2.72 -8.13
C ILE A 110 -2.87 -3.42 -7.34
N ASN A 111 -2.80 -3.18 -6.02
CA ASN A 111 -1.81 -3.80 -5.15
C ASN A 111 -2.28 -5.21 -4.74
N PRO A 112 -1.60 -6.28 -5.18
CA PRO A 112 -2.02 -7.65 -4.90
C PRO A 112 -1.97 -8.00 -3.40
N LYS A 113 -1.07 -7.38 -2.63
CA LYS A 113 -1.07 -7.55 -1.17
C LYS A 113 -2.38 -7.06 -0.55
N SER A 114 -2.93 -5.95 -1.06
CA SER A 114 -4.20 -5.39 -0.55
C SER A 114 -5.37 -6.36 -0.79
N TRP A 115 -5.41 -7.00 -1.96
CA TRP A 115 -6.39 -8.03 -2.26
C TRP A 115 -6.23 -9.26 -1.38
N LEU A 116 -5.00 -9.77 -1.22
CA LEU A 116 -4.72 -10.92 -0.36
C LEU A 116 -5.17 -10.66 1.08
N VAL A 117 -4.80 -9.51 1.64
CA VAL A 117 -5.14 -9.13 3.01
C VAL A 117 -6.67 -8.98 3.16
N SER A 118 -7.35 -8.33 2.21
CA SER A 118 -8.80 -8.12 2.29
C SER A 118 -9.61 -9.41 2.11
N THR A 119 -9.19 -10.31 1.22
CA THR A 119 -9.84 -11.62 1.05
C THR A 119 -9.59 -12.54 2.24
N SER A 120 -8.38 -12.53 2.81
CA SER A 120 -8.07 -13.26 4.05
C SER A 120 -8.92 -12.76 5.22
N ALA A 121 -9.08 -11.44 5.34
CA ALA A 121 -9.94 -10.85 6.37
C ALA A 121 -11.40 -11.29 6.19
N ALA A 122 -11.92 -11.29 4.96
CA ALA A 122 -13.27 -11.75 4.66
C ALA A 122 -13.48 -13.22 5.07
N GLY A 123 -12.54 -14.10 4.72
CA GLY A 123 -12.65 -15.52 5.04
C GLY A 123 -12.48 -15.85 6.54
N THR A 124 -11.79 -14.97 7.29
CA THR A 124 -11.46 -15.26 8.70
C THR A 124 -12.37 -14.55 9.68
N PHE A 125 -12.86 -13.35 9.37
CA PHE A 125 -13.52 -12.48 10.35
C PHE A 125 -14.99 -12.16 10.03
N LEU A 126 -15.52 -12.58 8.86
CA LEU A 126 -16.95 -12.52 8.60
C LEU A 126 -17.64 -13.76 9.15
N HIS A 127 -18.63 -13.56 9.96
CA HIS A 127 -19.42 -14.63 10.55
C HIS A 127 -20.91 -14.39 10.28
N PRO A 128 -21.62 -15.30 9.58
CA PRO A 128 -23.05 -15.14 9.28
C PRO A 128 -23.93 -14.91 10.52
N GLU A 129 -23.54 -15.48 11.64
CA GLU A 129 -24.25 -15.42 12.93
C GLU A 129 -24.04 -14.08 13.67
N ALA A 130 -23.02 -13.27 13.30
CA ALA A 130 -22.60 -12.08 14.05
C ALA A 130 -23.25 -10.77 13.57
N GLY A 131 -24.31 -10.84 12.76
CA GLY A 131 -25.01 -9.67 12.23
C GLY A 131 -24.88 -9.50 10.71
N SER A 132 -25.30 -8.34 10.20
CA SER A 132 -25.29 -8.11 8.76
C SER A 132 -23.86 -8.04 8.20
N ALA A 133 -23.65 -8.56 6.98
CA ALA A 133 -22.38 -8.45 6.27
C ALA A 133 -21.93 -6.98 6.13
N MET A 134 -22.86 -6.06 5.96
CA MET A 134 -22.58 -4.62 5.87
C MET A 134 -21.97 -4.06 7.15
N SER A 135 -22.57 -4.35 8.31
CA SER A 135 -22.06 -3.85 9.60
C SER A 135 -20.68 -4.43 9.94
N GLN A 136 -20.48 -5.72 9.69
CA GLN A 136 -19.20 -6.38 9.90
C GLN A 136 -18.12 -5.82 8.97
N SER A 137 -18.42 -5.69 7.67
CA SER A 137 -17.48 -5.11 6.69
C SER A 137 -17.13 -3.66 7.02
N ALA A 138 -18.10 -2.86 7.46
CA ALA A 138 -17.85 -1.48 7.90
C ALA A 138 -16.92 -1.44 9.13
N ALA A 139 -17.13 -2.32 10.09
CA ALA A 139 -16.26 -2.44 11.26
C ALA A 139 -14.82 -2.86 10.86
N LEU A 140 -14.68 -3.85 9.97
CA LEU A 140 -13.37 -4.27 9.45
C LEU A 140 -12.66 -3.11 8.74
N GLY A 141 -13.36 -2.36 7.88
CA GLY A 141 -12.82 -1.19 7.20
C GLY A 141 -12.34 -0.11 8.16
N ALA A 142 -13.17 0.27 9.12
CA ALA A 142 -12.84 1.30 10.13
C ALA A 142 -11.65 0.89 11.01
N LEU A 143 -11.66 -0.34 11.53
CA LEU A 143 -10.57 -0.87 12.35
C LEU A 143 -9.26 -0.98 11.57
N PHE A 144 -9.34 -1.32 10.27
CA PHE A 144 -8.13 -1.36 9.45
C PHE A 144 -7.54 0.04 9.23
N VAL A 145 -8.36 1.07 8.99
CA VAL A 145 -7.90 2.46 8.90
C VAL A 145 -7.18 2.88 10.18
N LEU A 146 -7.74 2.56 11.35
CA LEU A 146 -7.12 2.86 12.64
C LEU A 146 -5.77 2.17 12.82
N ALA A 147 -5.59 0.95 12.30
CA ALA A 147 -4.31 0.24 12.33
C ALA A 147 -3.34 0.74 11.26
N ALA A 148 -3.84 1.07 10.06
CA ALA A 148 -3.04 1.49 8.92
C ALA A 148 -2.39 2.87 9.11
N LEU A 149 -3.07 3.79 9.77
CA LEU A 149 -2.56 5.14 10.01
C LEU A 149 -1.26 5.13 10.84
N PRO A 150 -1.20 4.57 12.05
CA PRO A 150 0.04 4.54 12.83
C PRO A 150 1.11 3.68 12.16
N SER A 151 0.72 2.53 11.59
CA SER A 151 1.66 1.63 10.90
C SER A 151 2.29 2.30 9.68
N GLY A 152 1.48 2.95 8.84
CA GLY A 152 1.96 3.67 7.67
C GLY A 152 2.77 4.93 8.04
N PHE A 153 2.41 5.60 9.15
CA PHE A 153 3.18 6.72 9.66
C PHE A 153 4.61 6.31 10.07
N VAL A 154 4.79 5.13 10.65
CA VAL A 154 6.14 4.59 10.94
C VAL A 154 6.98 4.50 9.67
N TRP A 155 6.44 4.00 8.57
CA TRP A 155 7.14 3.89 7.29
C TRP A 155 7.43 5.27 6.66
N LEU A 156 6.47 6.19 6.73
CA LEU A 156 6.64 7.56 6.26
C LEU A 156 7.73 8.30 7.05
N ALA A 157 7.67 8.21 8.39
CA ALA A 157 8.65 8.83 9.28
C ALA A 157 10.05 8.21 9.12
N PHE A 158 10.12 6.88 8.96
CA PHE A 158 11.37 6.19 8.65
C PHE A 158 11.99 6.75 7.36
N GLY A 159 11.20 6.90 6.29
CA GLY A 159 11.66 7.52 5.05
C GLY A 159 12.18 8.94 5.26
N ALA A 160 11.44 9.76 6.00
CA ALA A 160 11.86 11.14 6.29
C ALA A 160 13.14 11.22 7.15
N THR A 161 13.32 10.27 8.08
CA THR A 161 14.56 10.18 8.87
C THR A 161 15.75 9.82 7.97
N VAL A 162 15.55 8.86 7.07
CA VAL A 162 16.57 8.46 6.09
C VAL A 162 16.93 9.61 5.16
N GLN A 163 16.02 10.52 4.84
CA GLN A 163 16.28 11.73 4.04
C GLN A 163 17.47 12.52 4.57
N HIS A 164 17.57 12.71 5.89
CA HIS A 164 18.66 13.42 6.52
C HIS A 164 20.02 12.71 6.37
N ALA A 165 20.04 11.40 6.19
CA ALA A 165 21.24 10.62 5.92
C ALA A 165 21.60 10.56 4.41
N LEU A 166 20.66 10.96 3.54
CA LEU A 166 20.78 10.91 2.08
C LEU A 166 21.23 12.26 1.46
N HIS A 167 22.03 13.07 2.18
CA HIS A 167 22.57 14.33 1.65
C HIS A 167 23.47 14.13 0.42
N ASP A 168 24.09 12.95 0.31
CA ASP A 168 24.93 12.58 -0.84
C ASP A 168 24.05 11.98 -1.95
N GLU A 169 24.19 12.49 -3.18
CA GLU A 169 23.49 12.02 -4.36
C GLU A 169 23.70 10.51 -4.61
N ARG A 170 24.90 10.00 -4.33
CA ARG A 170 25.22 8.57 -4.43
C ARG A 170 24.41 7.73 -3.45
N ARG A 171 24.29 8.17 -2.19
CA ARG A 171 23.51 7.46 -1.16
C ARG A 171 22.02 7.46 -1.49
N ARG A 172 21.48 8.60 -1.94
CA ARG A 172 20.09 8.71 -2.40
C ARG A 172 19.82 7.79 -3.59
N ARG A 173 20.72 7.72 -4.56
CA ARG A 173 20.59 6.83 -5.71
C ARG A 173 20.59 5.35 -5.29
N ILE A 174 21.50 4.95 -4.39
CA ILE A 174 21.55 3.59 -3.85
C ILE A 174 20.24 3.27 -3.12
N PHE A 175 19.74 4.17 -2.28
CA PHE A 175 18.47 3.99 -1.57
C PHE A 175 17.31 3.77 -2.55
N ASN A 176 17.18 4.62 -3.58
CA ASN A 176 16.11 4.49 -4.57
C ASN A 176 16.21 3.18 -5.38
N ILE A 177 17.44 2.76 -5.73
CA ILE A 177 17.67 1.46 -6.39
C ILE A 177 17.22 0.31 -5.46
N VAL A 178 17.59 0.34 -4.19
CA VAL A 178 17.20 -0.69 -3.23
C VAL A 178 15.67 -0.72 -3.05
N MET A 179 15.03 0.43 -2.89
CA MET A 179 13.57 0.50 -2.75
C MET A 179 12.83 0.01 -4.01
N GLY A 180 13.29 0.41 -5.19
CA GLY A 180 12.72 -0.07 -6.45
C GLY A 180 12.96 -1.55 -6.69
N ALA A 181 14.14 -2.07 -6.34
CA ALA A 181 14.45 -3.49 -6.42
C ALA A 181 13.58 -4.34 -5.47
N LEU A 182 13.38 -3.89 -4.23
CA LEU A 182 12.47 -4.54 -3.28
C LEU A 182 11.03 -4.56 -3.80
N LEU A 183 10.59 -3.47 -4.44
CA LEU A 183 9.27 -3.42 -5.05
C LEU A 183 9.16 -4.38 -6.25
N ALA A 184 10.15 -4.41 -7.13
CA ALA A 184 10.19 -5.34 -8.26
C ALA A 184 10.26 -6.81 -7.79
N LEU A 185 11.04 -7.10 -6.73
CA LEU A 185 11.09 -8.44 -6.13
C LEU A 185 9.74 -8.86 -5.55
N SER A 186 8.99 -7.92 -4.93
CA SER A 186 7.64 -8.23 -4.44
C SER A 186 6.69 -8.64 -5.57
N VAL A 187 6.87 -8.10 -6.79
CA VAL A 187 6.10 -8.53 -7.97
C VAL A 187 6.48 -9.94 -8.39
N ALA A 188 7.77 -10.26 -8.40
CA ALA A 188 8.23 -11.61 -8.74
C ALA A 188 7.64 -12.67 -7.81
N LEU A 189 7.54 -12.39 -6.49
CA LEU A 189 6.94 -13.27 -5.50
C LEU A 189 5.40 -13.42 -5.63
N ILE A 190 4.74 -12.55 -6.38
CA ILE A 190 3.29 -12.56 -6.59
C ILE A 190 2.95 -13.28 -7.91
N VAL A 191 3.83 -13.18 -8.91
CA VAL A 191 3.61 -13.75 -10.26
C VAL A 191 4.01 -15.23 -10.33
N TRP A 192 4.88 -15.69 -9.43
CA TRP A 192 5.28 -17.10 -9.29
C TRP A 192 4.49 -17.80 -8.21
#